data_1475ea4897d200c93f095fbbfa068320
#
_entry.id   1475ea4897d200c93f095fbbfa068320
#
_cell.length_a   1.000
_cell.length_b   1.000
_cell.length_c   1.000
_cell.angle_alpha   90.00
_cell.angle_beta   90.00
_cell.angle_gamma   90.00
#
_symmetry.space_group_name_H-M   'P 1'
#
loop_
_entity.id
_entity.type
_entity.pdbx_description
1 polymer ?
#
loop_
_entity_poly.entity_id
_entity_poly.type
_entity_poly.pdbx_seq_one_letter_code
_entity_poly.pdbx_strand_id
1 'polypeptide(L)'
;MPRRKSWMLVALALAVILLAPQWAAAQDKTVKIGALYPMTGRAGLYGLDSVAAAEMAVAEINAKGGVKGYKLEFINTDSQAKPDYSVQVAKRYITNDKVDFLFGAVSSAVGLALTEVSNQYKKIFIGTDHASTQTTVDKLQPYYFRVANNTFQSMAAGALYLKERQKTKPWETIAYIGPDYAYGHDQINELKYNLDRFGVKYKIVGEYWPKLAAPDYTAFITSILKDKPDVLVCGFWGGDTVAFIKQALPYGLFQKMLYFHPDAGGNYELMSATGDELPLGLVLSGRHHNNWPATAANKKFVDDFFKKTGRYPSYAAEGAYAGVYAIAQAVDKVGNPNDADALVKALEGMKLKLPEDPEGFTSYIDPLTHQIVQQQAIGETVANKDFPPATRMLGNWKVYQAEELMPPMEYLKKNGSDYLKSKLK
;
A
#
# COMPACT_ATOMS: atom_id res chain seq x y z
N MET A 1 37.31 58.67 -54.79
CA MET A 1 37.64 58.22 -53.44
C MET A 1 36.65 58.81 -52.47
N PRO A 2 35.89 58.17 -51.71
CA PRO A 2 36.18 57.04 -50.74
C PRO A 2 35.06 55.99 -50.69
N ARG A 3 35.43 54.72 -50.75
CA ARG A 3 34.49 53.59 -50.52
C ARG A 3 35.17 52.41 -49.76
N ARG A 4 35.81 52.71 -48.61
CA ARG A 4 36.51 51.65 -47.80
C ARG A 4 36.09 51.56 -46.35
N LYS A 5 35.08 52.29 -45.87
CA LYS A 5 34.67 52.26 -44.45
C LYS A 5 33.40 51.44 -44.13
N SER A 6 32.66 50.98 -45.14
CA SER A 6 31.38 50.26 -44.89
C SER A 6 31.54 48.74 -44.69
N TRP A 7 32.68 48.13 -45.03
CA TRP A 7 32.86 46.67 -44.96
C TRP A 7 33.39 46.16 -43.60
N MET A 8 34.00 47.03 -42.81
CA MET A 8 34.50 46.63 -41.45
C MET A 8 33.38 46.54 -40.40
N LEU A 9 32.30 47.27 -40.55
CA LEU A 9 31.17 47.26 -39.60
C LEU A 9 30.25 46.03 -39.82
N VAL A 10 30.17 45.50 -41.04
CA VAL A 10 29.37 44.30 -41.34
C VAL A 10 30.10 43.03 -40.91
N ALA A 11 31.44 43.01 -40.96
CA ALA A 11 32.23 41.86 -40.45
C ALA A 11 32.21 41.73 -38.94
N LEU A 12 32.09 42.84 -38.17
CA LEU A 12 31.99 42.79 -36.70
C LEU A 12 30.58 42.37 -36.23
N ALA A 13 29.52 42.67 -36.98
CA ALA A 13 28.16 42.27 -36.65
C ALA A 13 27.92 40.76 -36.87
N LEU A 14 28.60 40.13 -37.84
CA LEU A 14 28.51 38.70 -38.14
C LEU A 14 29.35 37.84 -37.15
N ALA A 15 30.39 38.39 -36.54
CA ALA A 15 31.23 37.67 -35.54
C ALA A 15 30.58 37.61 -34.16
N VAL A 16 29.65 38.53 -33.84
CA VAL A 16 28.93 38.52 -32.52
C VAL A 16 27.76 37.52 -32.52
N ILE A 17 27.22 37.13 -33.68
CA ILE A 17 26.12 36.15 -33.77
C ILE A 17 26.62 34.70 -33.59
N LEU A 18 27.92 34.44 -33.78
CA LEU A 18 28.53 33.10 -33.61
C LEU A 18 28.99 32.77 -32.22
N LEU A 19 28.88 33.70 -31.25
CA LEU A 19 29.25 33.50 -29.83
C LEU A 19 28.06 33.55 -28.86
N ALA A 20 26.82 33.46 -29.35
CA ALA A 20 25.72 33.14 -28.47
C ALA A 20 25.99 31.74 -27.92
N PRO A 21 26.15 31.56 -26.58
CA PRO A 21 26.21 30.21 -26.06
C PRO A 21 24.92 29.54 -26.49
N GLN A 22 25.01 28.49 -27.29
CA GLN A 22 23.93 27.55 -27.46
C GLN A 22 23.76 26.91 -26.08
N TRP A 23 22.98 27.51 -25.23
CA TRP A 23 22.31 26.79 -24.18
C TRP A 23 21.36 25.84 -24.88
N ALA A 24 21.88 24.72 -25.36
CA ALA A 24 21.07 23.56 -25.59
C ALA A 24 20.44 23.31 -24.21
N ALA A 25 19.18 23.68 -24.08
CA ALA A 25 18.38 23.25 -22.94
C ALA A 25 18.56 21.74 -22.92
N ALA A 26 19.37 21.23 -22.00
CA ALA A 26 19.49 19.82 -21.77
C ALA A 26 18.05 19.36 -21.53
N GLN A 27 17.50 18.60 -22.46
CA GLN A 27 16.15 18.07 -22.31
C GLN A 27 16.18 17.32 -21.00
N ASP A 28 15.39 17.79 -20.02
CA ASP A 28 15.36 17.20 -18.69
C ASP A 28 15.07 15.71 -18.86
N LYS A 29 16.02 14.89 -18.45
CA LYS A 29 15.82 13.44 -18.45
C LYS A 29 14.68 13.14 -17.47
N THR A 30 13.71 12.36 -17.90
CA THR A 30 12.52 12.07 -17.09
C THR A 30 12.45 10.59 -16.76
N VAL A 31 12.09 10.26 -15.52
CA VAL A 31 11.63 8.94 -15.08
C VAL A 31 10.12 9.01 -14.99
N LYS A 32 9.43 8.23 -15.82
CA LYS A 32 7.97 8.21 -15.90
C LYS A 32 7.38 7.07 -15.07
N ILE A 33 6.49 7.41 -14.15
CA ILE A 33 5.78 6.48 -13.27
C ILE A 33 4.32 6.42 -13.70
N GLY A 34 3.89 5.27 -14.22
CA GLY A 34 2.51 5.03 -14.65
C GLY A 34 1.70 4.29 -13.59
N ALA A 35 0.79 5.00 -12.95
CA ALA A 35 -0.02 4.49 -11.85
C ALA A 35 -1.43 4.07 -12.28
N LEU A 36 -1.96 3.07 -11.59
CA LEU A 36 -3.29 2.50 -11.79
C LEU A 36 -4.02 2.40 -10.46
N TYR A 37 -4.61 3.53 -10.04
CA TYR A 37 -5.42 3.62 -8.83
C TYR A 37 -6.91 3.78 -9.16
N PRO A 38 -7.82 3.20 -8.35
CA PRO A 38 -9.24 3.48 -8.47
C PRO A 38 -9.52 4.90 -7.97
N MET A 39 -10.20 5.72 -8.78
CA MET A 39 -10.54 7.10 -8.42
C MET A 39 -12.02 7.27 -8.09
N THR A 40 -12.80 6.20 -8.27
CA THR A 40 -14.26 6.20 -8.15
C THR A 40 -14.77 5.01 -7.34
N GLY A 41 -16.06 5.04 -6.93
CA GLY A 41 -16.69 3.98 -6.16
C GLY A 41 -16.19 3.87 -4.72
N ARG A 42 -16.43 2.72 -4.07
CA ARG A 42 -16.06 2.46 -2.66
C ARG A 42 -14.55 2.39 -2.41
N ALA A 43 -13.76 2.22 -3.45
CA ALA A 43 -12.29 2.25 -3.40
C ALA A 43 -11.70 3.63 -3.72
N GLY A 44 -12.53 4.60 -4.13
CA GLY A 44 -12.07 5.86 -4.69
C GLY A 44 -11.22 6.70 -3.74
N LEU A 45 -11.55 6.72 -2.45
CA LEU A 45 -10.78 7.49 -1.48
C LEU A 45 -9.33 7.01 -1.35
N TYR A 46 -9.11 5.69 -1.38
CA TYR A 46 -7.76 5.12 -1.38
C TYR A 46 -6.94 5.58 -2.58
N GLY A 47 -7.54 5.55 -3.77
CA GLY A 47 -6.88 6.00 -4.98
C GLY A 47 -6.57 7.50 -4.97
N LEU A 48 -7.54 8.33 -4.55
CA LEU A 48 -7.34 9.78 -4.41
C LEU A 48 -6.21 10.12 -3.44
N ASP A 49 -6.14 9.43 -2.31
CA ASP A 49 -5.09 9.63 -1.32
C ASP A 49 -3.74 9.13 -1.80
N SER A 50 -3.70 7.97 -2.47
CA SER A 50 -2.49 7.44 -3.07
C SER A 50 -1.91 8.37 -4.13
N VAL A 51 -2.74 8.89 -5.02
CA VAL A 51 -2.30 9.86 -6.05
C VAL A 51 -1.76 11.12 -5.39
N ALA A 52 -2.48 11.69 -4.41
CA ALA A 52 -2.05 12.91 -3.73
C ALA A 52 -0.69 12.72 -3.01
N ALA A 53 -0.46 11.57 -2.38
CA ALA A 53 0.78 11.26 -1.68
C ALA A 53 1.93 10.95 -2.65
N ALA A 54 1.68 10.24 -3.75
CA ALA A 54 2.68 10.03 -4.80
C ALA A 54 3.14 11.35 -5.41
N GLU A 55 2.19 12.25 -5.75
CA GLU A 55 2.51 13.59 -6.25
C GLU A 55 3.30 14.42 -5.22
N MET A 56 3.00 14.26 -3.92
CA MET A 56 3.75 14.92 -2.85
C MET A 56 5.21 14.44 -2.84
N ALA A 57 5.45 13.13 -2.88
CA ALA A 57 6.78 12.57 -2.95
C ALA A 57 7.55 13.00 -4.22
N VAL A 58 6.89 12.97 -5.37
CA VAL A 58 7.45 13.45 -6.65
C VAL A 58 7.88 14.92 -6.56
N ALA A 59 7.02 15.76 -6.00
CA ALA A 59 7.31 17.19 -5.83
C ALA A 59 8.51 17.41 -4.88
N GLU A 60 8.58 16.69 -3.75
CA GLU A 60 9.69 16.76 -2.80
C GLU A 60 11.03 16.35 -3.42
N ILE A 61 11.04 15.26 -4.20
CA ILE A 61 12.25 14.77 -4.88
C ILE A 61 12.67 15.74 -5.97
N ASN A 62 11.74 16.21 -6.78
CA ASN A 62 12.02 17.15 -7.86
C ASN A 62 12.50 18.52 -7.35
N ALA A 63 11.99 18.99 -6.21
CA ALA A 63 12.47 20.23 -5.57
C ALA A 63 13.93 20.13 -5.11
N LYS A 64 14.41 18.92 -4.78
CA LYS A 64 15.81 18.63 -4.43
C LYS A 64 16.72 18.42 -5.66
N GLY A 65 16.22 18.63 -6.86
CA GLY A 65 16.97 18.45 -8.12
C GLY A 65 16.65 17.17 -8.89
N GLY A 66 15.74 16.32 -8.39
CA GLY A 66 15.44 15.02 -8.97
C GLY A 66 16.44 13.94 -8.56
N VAL A 67 16.63 12.92 -9.40
CA VAL A 67 17.48 11.75 -9.12
C VAL A 67 18.45 11.53 -10.28
N LYS A 68 19.76 11.58 -10.04
CA LYS A 68 20.80 11.38 -11.08
C LYS A 68 20.59 12.21 -12.36
N GLY A 69 20.04 13.43 -12.21
CA GLY A 69 19.72 14.32 -13.33
C GLY A 69 18.40 14.00 -14.03
N TYR A 70 17.61 13.07 -13.50
CA TYR A 70 16.24 12.83 -13.94
C TYR A 70 15.24 13.59 -13.07
N LYS A 71 14.20 14.15 -13.69
CA LYS A 71 12.97 14.56 -13.01
C LYS A 71 11.98 13.41 -12.99
N LEU A 72 11.22 13.27 -11.91
CA LEU A 72 10.14 12.30 -11.84
C LEU A 72 8.88 12.89 -12.46
N GLU A 73 8.19 12.10 -13.27
CA GLU A 73 6.87 12.39 -13.82
C GLU A 73 5.90 11.30 -13.36
N PHE A 74 4.76 11.70 -12.83
CA PHE A 74 3.73 10.79 -12.33
C PHE A 74 2.43 10.98 -13.12
N ILE A 75 1.92 9.89 -13.67
CA ILE A 75 0.62 9.85 -14.35
C ILE A 75 -0.24 8.77 -13.74
N ASN A 76 -1.53 9.01 -13.61
CA ASN A 76 -2.50 8.02 -13.13
C ASN A 76 -3.69 7.88 -14.09
N THR A 77 -4.17 6.65 -14.24
CA THR A 77 -5.45 6.35 -14.89
C THR A 77 -6.35 5.63 -13.88
N ASP A 78 -7.62 6.05 -13.79
CA ASP A 78 -8.62 5.40 -12.95
C ASP A 78 -8.76 3.92 -13.35
N SER A 79 -8.28 3.01 -12.51
CA SER A 79 -8.36 1.56 -12.73
C SER A 79 -9.79 1.04 -12.59
N GLN A 80 -10.70 1.81 -11.97
CA GLN A 80 -12.05 1.38 -11.60
C GLN A 80 -12.07 0.07 -10.79
N ALA A 81 -10.93 -0.33 -10.21
CA ALA A 81 -10.70 -1.64 -9.59
C ALA A 81 -10.98 -2.83 -10.53
N LYS A 82 -10.89 -2.65 -11.87
CA LYS A 82 -11.16 -3.67 -12.91
C LYS A 82 -9.85 -4.22 -13.47
N PRO A 83 -9.55 -5.54 -13.28
CA PRO A 83 -8.31 -6.15 -13.74
C PRO A 83 -8.10 -6.05 -15.26
N ASP A 84 -9.07 -6.44 -16.07
CA ASP A 84 -8.94 -6.46 -17.54
C ASP A 84 -8.68 -5.08 -18.13
N TYR A 85 -9.38 -4.07 -17.63
CA TYR A 85 -9.15 -2.68 -18.03
C TYR A 85 -7.76 -2.20 -17.61
N SER A 86 -7.34 -2.52 -16.38
CA SER A 86 -6.02 -2.15 -15.87
C SER A 86 -4.89 -2.77 -16.68
N VAL A 87 -5.04 -4.02 -17.15
CA VAL A 87 -4.08 -4.67 -18.07
C VAL A 87 -3.97 -3.91 -19.39
N GLN A 88 -5.09 -3.48 -19.98
CA GLN A 88 -5.07 -2.69 -21.22
C GLN A 88 -4.34 -1.36 -21.03
N VAL A 89 -4.63 -0.65 -19.94
CA VAL A 89 -3.96 0.62 -19.62
C VAL A 89 -2.46 0.42 -19.36
N ALA A 90 -2.07 -0.60 -18.60
CA ALA A 90 -0.67 -0.89 -18.32
C ALA A 90 0.12 -1.17 -19.61
N LYS A 91 -0.45 -1.96 -20.53
CA LYS A 91 0.15 -2.19 -21.84
C LYS A 91 0.30 -0.90 -22.64
N ARG A 92 -0.71 -0.03 -22.66
CA ARG A 92 -0.63 1.30 -23.30
C ARG A 92 0.47 2.16 -22.65
N TYR A 93 0.54 2.20 -21.33
CA TYR A 93 1.58 2.92 -20.60
C TYR A 93 2.98 2.50 -21.05
N ILE A 94 3.22 1.20 -21.18
CA ILE A 94 4.53 0.68 -21.59
C ILE A 94 4.79 0.96 -23.08
N THR A 95 3.82 0.66 -23.96
CA THR A 95 4.05 0.69 -25.41
C THR A 95 3.94 2.07 -26.04
N ASN A 96 3.03 2.92 -25.55
CA ASN A 96 2.72 4.22 -26.13
C ASN A 96 3.29 5.36 -25.28
N ASP A 97 2.97 5.39 -23.98
CA ASP A 97 3.34 6.49 -23.09
C ASP A 97 4.80 6.37 -22.59
N LYS A 98 5.44 5.20 -22.83
CA LYS A 98 6.84 4.91 -22.51
C LYS A 98 7.16 5.12 -21.03
N VAL A 99 6.29 4.62 -20.12
CA VAL A 99 6.58 4.63 -18.70
C VAL A 99 7.78 3.74 -18.36
N ASP A 100 8.57 4.15 -17.39
CA ASP A 100 9.71 3.40 -16.88
C ASP A 100 9.27 2.40 -15.81
N PHE A 101 8.27 2.78 -14.99
CA PHE A 101 7.73 2.00 -13.89
C PHE A 101 6.21 1.89 -13.97
N LEU A 102 5.68 0.69 -13.71
CA LEU A 102 4.28 0.50 -13.33
C LEU A 102 4.15 0.72 -11.82
N PHE A 103 3.00 1.22 -11.38
CA PHE A 103 2.84 1.68 -10.00
C PHE A 103 1.42 1.49 -9.49
N GLY A 104 1.26 1.25 -8.19
CA GLY A 104 -0.03 1.38 -7.53
C GLY A 104 -0.74 0.08 -7.25
N ALA A 105 -2.00 0.10 -7.60
CA ALA A 105 -3.09 -0.82 -7.34
C ALA A 105 -3.52 -0.90 -5.85
N VAL A 106 -4.84 -0.83 -5.67
CA VAL A 106 -5.53 -1.07 -4.39
C VAL A 106 -6.11 -2.47 -4.35
N SER A 107 -6.84 -2.87 -5.39
CA SER A 107 -7.42 -4.21 -5.50
C SER A 107 -6.37 -5.27 -5.77
N SER A 108 -6.36 -6.35 -4.98
CA SER A 108 -5.45 -7.48 -5.19
C SER A 108 -5.68 -8.20 -6.52
N ALA A 109 -6.90 -8.21 -7.04
CA ALA A 109 -7.19 -8.76 -8.37
C ALA A 109 -6.50 -7.94 -9.48
N VAL A 110 -6.48 -6.61 -9.36
CA VAL A 110 -5.72 -5.72 -10.26
C VAL A 110 -4.23 -5.94 -10.08
N GLY A 111 -3.73 -5.98 -8.84
CA GLY A 111 -2.32 -6.24 -8.55
C GLY A 111 -1.81 -7.51 -9.19
N LEU A 112 -2.52 -8.64 -9.01
CA LEU A 112 -2.18 -9.92 -9.61
C LEU A 112 -2.11 -9.85 -11.15
N ALA A 113 -3.08 -9.20 -11.79
CA ALA A 113 -3.09 -9.04 -13.24
C ALA A 113 -1.92 -8.17 -13.74
N LEU A 114 -1.54 -7.14 -12.99
CA LEU A 114 -0.43 -6.25 -13.35
C LEU A 114 0.94 -6.91 -13.16
N THR A 115 1.11 -7.86 -12.22
CA THR A 115 2.38 -8.60 -12.08
C THR A 115 2.69 -9.41 -13.35
N GLU A 116 1.69 -9.96 -14.01
CA GLU A 116 1.87 -10.68 -15.30
C GLU A 116 2.31 -9.72 -16.42
N VAL A 117 1.71 -8.53 -16.50
CA VAL A 117 2.13 -7.49 -17.47
C VAL A 117 3.56 -7.04 -17.18
N SER A 118 3.89 -6.78 -15.91
CA SER A 118 5.22 -6.43 -15.45
C SER A 118 6.26 -7.45 -15.92
N ASN A 119 6.00 -8.73 -15.69
CA ASN A 119 6.88 -9.82 -16.11
C ASN A 119 7.00 -9.93 -17.64
N GLN A 120 5.89 -9.88 -18.35
CA GLN A 120 5.86 -9.97 -19.82
C GLN A 120 6.74 -8.89 -20.49
N TYR A 121 6.72 -7.68 -19.95
CA TYR A 121 7.41 -6.53 -20.52
C TYR A 121 8.73 -6.18 -19.82
N LYS A 122 9.13 -6.95 -18.81
CA LYS A 122 10.30 -6.70 -17.95
C LYS A 122 10.30 -5.25 -17.42
N LYS A 123 9.17 -4.79 -16.93
CA LYS A 123 9.00 -3.46 -16.32
C LYS A 123 8.78 -3.61 -14.82
N ILE A 124 9.55 -2.89 -14.01
CA ILE A 124 9.35 -2.88 -12.57
C ILE A 124 7.93 -2.40 -12.25
N PHE A 125 7.22 -3.19 -11.45
CA PHE A 125 5.93 -2.81 -10.85
C PHE A 125 6.09 -2.69 -9.34
N ILE A 126 5.86 -1.48 -8.81
CA ILE A 126 5.82 -1.23 -7.37
C ILE A 126 4.36 -1.26 -6.91
N GLY A 127 4.01 -2.29 -6.17
CA GLY A 127 2.72 -2.42 -5.48
C GLY A 127 2.72 -1.63 -4.18
N THR A 128 1.71 -0.80 -3.96
CA THR A 128 1.70 0.18 -2.87
C THR A 128 0.60 -0.01 -1.84
N ASP A 129 -0.41 -0.83 -2.14
CA ASP A 129 -1.53 -1.05 -1.21
C ASP A 129 -2.16 -2.44 -1.30
N HIS A 130 -2.40 -3.00 -2.51
CA HIS A 130 -3.01 -4.35 -2.61
C HIS A 130 -2.22 -5.39 -1.81
N ALA A 131 -2.94 -6.26 -1.07
CA ALA A 131 -2.31 -6.99 0.03
C ALA A 131 -2.28 -8.52 -0.11
N SER A 132 -2.90 -9.13 -1.14
CA SER A 132 -2.85 -10.59 -1.32
C SER A 132 -1.39 -11.09 -1.32
N THR A 133 -1.10 -12.07 -0.49
CA THR A 133 0.23 -12.70 -0.40
C THR A 133 0.61 -13.45 -1.66
N GLN A 134 -0.38 -13.80 -2.50
CA GLN A 134 -0.11 -14.48 -3.76
C GLN A 134 0.89 -13.71 -4.66
N THR A 135 0.85 -12.37 -4.65
CA THR A 135 1.78 -11.57 -5.47
C THR A 135 3.23 -11.66 -5.03
N THR A 136 3.51 -12.01 -3.77
CA THR A 136 4.86 -12.08 -3.20
C THR A 136 5.29 -13.49 -2.79
N VAL A 137 4.41 -14.49 -2.95
CA VAL A 137 4.72 -15.89 -2.67
C VAL A 137 4.31 -16.77 -3.85
N ASP A 138 3.01 -17.11 -3.98
CA ASP A 138 2.51 -18.16 -4.87
C ASP A 138 2.70 -17.80 -6.36
N LYS A 139 2.58 -16.51 -6.67
CA LYS A 139 2.65 -15.94 -8.03
C LYS A 139 3.70 -14.83 -8.13
N LEU A 140 4.71 -14.86 -7.25
CA LEU A 140 5.79 -13.88 -7.31
C LEU A 140 6.46 -13.90 -8.67
N GLN A 141 6.59 -12.72 -9.27
CA GLN A 141 7.26 -12.44 -10.53
C GLN A 141 8.55 -11.63 -10.30
N PRO A 142 9.59 -11.77 -11.15
CA PRO A 142 10.89 -11.12 -10.94
C PRO A 142 10.85 -9.59 -10.82
N TYR A 143 9.96 -8.94 -11.57
CA TYR A 143 9.92 -7.48 -11.68
C TYR A 143 8.86 -6.82 -10.80
N TYR A 144 8.28 -7.57 -9.87
CA TYR A 144 7.29 -7.06 -8.92
C TYR A 144 7.89 -6.87 -7.53
N PHE A 145 7.59 -5.73 -6.90
CA PHE A 145 7.96 -5.39 -5.53
C PHE A 145 6.78 -4.75 -4.82
N ARG A 146 6.65 -4.95 -3.49
CA ARG A 146 5.58 -4.34 -2.70
C ARG A 146 6.13 -3.62 -1.49
N VAL A 147 5.67 -2.38 -1.30
CA VAL A 147 6.09 -1.47 -0.22
C VAL A 147 5.01 -1.22 0.84
N ALA A 148 4.05 -2.10 0.95
CA ALA A 148 3.03 -2.11 2.02
C ALA A 148 2.87 -3.53 2.57
N ASN A 149 2.47 -3.68 3.85
CA ASN A 149 2.23 -4.98 4.46
C ASN A 149 1.21 -5.81 3.66
N ASN A 150 1.39 -7.13 3.67
CA ASN A 150 0.49 -8.08 3.03
C ASN A 150 -0.44 -8.76 4.04
N THR A 151 -1.38 -9.58 3.51
CA THR A 151 -2.31 -10.33 4.34
C THR A 151 -1.60 -11.29 5.29
N PHE A 152 -0.51 -11.94 4.85
CA PHE A 152 0.25 -12.84 5.73
C PHE A 152 0.81 -12.12 6.96
N GLN A 153 1.45 -10.96 6.75
CA GLN A 153 2.00 -10.16 7.85
C GLN A 153 0.89 -9.69 8.80
N SER A 154 -0.20 -9.18 8.26
CA SER A 154 -1.34 -8.71 9.03
C SER A 154 -2.01 -9.83 9.82
N MET A 155 -2.17 -11.01 9.23
CA MET A 155 -2.77 -12.16 9.90
C MET A 155 -1.81 -12.84 10.88
N ALA A 156 -0.50 -12.76 10.68
CA ALA A 156 0.49 -13.18 11.67
C ALA A 156 0.44 -12.30 12.93
N ALA A 157 0.41 -10.95 12.74
CA ALA A 157 0.20 -10.01 13.84
C ALA A 157 -1.13 -10.27 14.56
N GLY A 158 -2.19 -10.51 13.78
CA GLY A 158 -3.51 -10.86 14.30
C GLY A 158 -3.53 -12.13 15.12
N ALA A 159 -2.85 -13.18 14.66
CA ALA A 159 -2.75 -14.45 15.39
C ALA A 159 -1.95 -14.30 16.70
N LEU A 160 -0.88 -13.51 16.70
CA LEU A 160 -0.13 -13.19 17.92
C LEU A 160 -0.99 -12.39 18.91
N TYR A 161 -1.75 -11.39 18.44
CA TYR A 161 -2.69 -10.65 19.26
C TYR A 161 -3.73 -11.58 19.92
N LEU A 162 -4.37 -12.44 19.12
CA LEU A 162 -5.37 -13.39 19.62
C LEU A 162 -4.78 -14.41 20.61
N LYS A 163 -3.53 -14.86 20.38
CA LYS A 163 -2.78 -15.71 21.33
C LYS A 163 -2.59 -15.02 22.69
N GLU A 164 -2.15 -13.77 22.68
CA GLU A 164 -1.97 -13.00 23.91
C GLU A 164 -3.30 -12.75 24.63
N ARG A 165 -4.33 -12.39 23.86
CA ARG A 165 -5.67 -12.15 24.38
C ARG A 165 -6.27 -13.39 25.03
N GLN A 166 -6.08 -14.58 24.45
CA GLN A 166 -6.61 -15.82 25.00
C GLN A 166 -6.13 -16.11 26.44
N LYS A 167 -4.93 -15.60 26.81
CA LYS A 167 -4.40 -15.71 28.16
C LYS A 167 -5.10 -14.83 29.20
N THR A 168 -5.64 -13.68 28.77
CA THR A 168 -6.22 -12.65 29.64
C THR A 168 -7.74 -12.59 29.56
N LYS A 169 -8.30 -12.82 28.39
CA LYS A 169 -9.74 -12.86 28.09
C LYS A 169 -9.98 -14.09 27.21
N PRO A 170 -10.32 -15.27 27.80
CA PRO A 170 -10.51 -16.50 27.06
C PRO A 170 -11.51 -16.38 25.92
N TRP A 171 -11.20 -17.01 24.80
CA TRP A 171 -12.05 -17.17 23.64
C TRP A 171 -11.72 -18.51 22.97
N GLU A 172 -12.69 -19.10 22.25
CA GLU A 172 -12.55 -20.42 21.61
C GLU A 172 -13.01 -20.41 20.16
N THR A 173 -13.99 -19.58 19.84
CA THR A 173 -14.68 -19.61 18.53
C THR A 173 -14.41 -18.37 17.71
N ILE A 174 -14.16 -18.59 16.41
CA ILE A 174 -13.96 -17.54 15.41
C ILE A 174 -15.00 -17.68 14.32
N ALA A 175 -15.62 -16.58 13.91
CA ALA A 175 -16.23 -16.44 12.61
C ALA A 175 -15.43 -15.43 11.75
N TYR A 176 -15.49 -15.60 10.45
CA TYR A 176 -14.89 -14.69 9.48
C TYR A 176 -15.94 -14.12 8.54
N ILE A 177 -15.82 -12.83 8.22
CA ILE A 177 -16.56 -12.18 7.14
C ILE A 177 -15.61 -11.37 6.28
N GLY A 178 -15.61 -11.57 4.97
CA GLY A 178 -14.76 -10.84 4.03
C GLY A 178 -15.21 -11.01 2.57
N PRO A 179 -14.63 -10.21 1.65
CA PRO A 179 -15.07 -10.22 0.26
C PRO A 179 -14.63 -11.51 -0.45
N ASP A 180 -15.52 -12.03 -1.30
CA ASP A 180 -15.33 -13.29 -2.04
C ASP A 180 -14.37 -13.13 -3.22
N TYR A 181 -13.08 -13.00 -2.93
CA TYR A 181 -11.98 -13.03 -3.91
C TYR A 181 -10.63 -13.28 -3.23
N ALA A 182 -9.51 -13.35 -3.98
CA ALA A 182 -8.19 -13.75 -3.50
C ALA A 182 -7.79 -13.12 -2.15
N TYR A 183 -7.97 -11.80 -2.00
CA TYR A 183 -7.62 -11.09 -0.76
C TYR A 183 -8.41 -11.60 0.47
N GLY A 184 -9.71 -11.81 0.35
CA GLY A 184 -10.53 -12.30 1.46
C GLY A 184 -10.16 -13.74 1.85
N HIS A 185 -9.96 -14.60 0.85
CA HIS A 185 -9.56 -15.99 1.09
C HIS A 185 -8.17 -16.10 1.67
N ASP A 186 -7.21 -15.29 1.22
CA ASP A 186 -5.86 -15.24 1.78
C ASP A 186 -5.90 -14.92 3.27
N GLN A 187 -6.67 -13.91 3.69
CA GLN A 187 -6.76 -13.50 5.10
C GLN A 187 -7.15 -14.65 6.03
N ILE A 188 -8.26 -15.31 5.76
CA ILE A 188 -8.71 -16.37 6.68
C ILE A 188 -7.79 -17.60 6.64
N ASN A 189 -7.27 -17.96 5.47
CA ASN A 189 -6.36 -19.09 5.34
C ASN A 189 -5.03 -18.82 6.07
N GLU A 190 -4.50 -17.61 5.95
CA GLU A 190 -3.28 -17.18 6.60
C GLU A 190 -3.47 -16.96 8.11
N LEU A 191 -4.64 -16.49 8.54
CA LEU A 191 -4.98 -16.44 9.95
C LEU A 191 -4.98 -17.85 10.57
N LYS A 192 -5.67 -18.82 9.94
CA LYS A 192 -5.67 -20.23 10.37
C LYS A 192 -4.26 -20.77 10.45
N TYR A 193 -3.46 -20.60 9.38
CA TYR A 193 -2.07 -21.03 9.34
C TYR A 193 -1.24 -20.46 10.48
N ASN A 194 -1.35 -19.16 10.75
CA ASN A 194 -0.56 -18.51 11.81
C ASN A 194 -1.09 -18.86 13.22
N LEU A 195 -2.39 -19.05 13.43
CA LEU A 195 -2.94 -19.55 14.68
C LEU A 195 -2.37 -20.96 15.00
N ASP A 196 -2.36 -21.84 14.00
CA ASP A 196 -1.78 -23.19 14.12
C ASP A 196 -0.26 -23.13 14.38
N ARG A 197 0.47 -22.31 13.60
CA ARG A 197 1.91 -22.05 13.76
C ARG A 197 2.26 -21.59 15.18
N PHE A 198 1.43 -20.74 15.78
CA PHE A 198 1.65 -20.19 17.11
C PHE A 198 1.03 -21.05 18.25
N GLY A 199 0.46 -22.20 17.92
CA GLY A 199 -0.11 -23.15 18.88
C GLY A 199 -1.37 -22.65 19.57
N VAL A 200 -2.16 -21.81 18.91
CA VAL A 200 -3.44 -21.30 19.42
C VAL A 200 -4.52 -22.35 19.18
N LYS A 201 -5.35 -22.61 20.18
CA LYS A 201 -6.52 -23.49 20.04
C LYS A 201 -7.74 -22.65 19.68
N TYR A 202 -8.42 -23.03 18.62
CA TYR A 202 -9.61 -22.31 18.14
C TYR A 202 -10.54 -23.26 17.36
N LYS A 203 -11.77 -22.79 17.13
CA LYS A 203 -12.77 -23.42 16.26
C LYS A 203 -13.37 -22.37 15.33
N ILE A 204 -13.41 -22.64 14.04
CA ILE A 204 -14.18 -21.83 13.09
C ILE A 204 -15.65 -22.24 13.16
N VAL A 205 -16.54 -21.29 13.43
CA VAL A 205 -17.99 -21.52 13.53
C VAL A 205 -18.76 -20.96 12.34
N GLY A 206 -18.12 -20.09 11.51
CA GLY A 206 -18.72 -19.57 10.29
C GLY A 206 -17.72 -18.84 9.41
N GLU A 207 -17.92 -18.90 8.11
CA GLU A 207 -17.21 -18.11 7.10
C GLU A 207 -18.26 -17.51 6.14
N TYR A 208 -18.23 -16.18 6.00
CA TYR A 208 -19.25 -15.44 5.27
C TYR A 208 -18.60 -14.66 4.14
N TRP A 209 -19.14 -14.83 2.93
CA TRP A 209 -18.53 -14.41 1.67
C TRP A 209 -19.42 -13.49 0.85
N PRO A 210 -19.68 -12.24 1.29
CA PRO A 210 -20.36 -11.27 0.44
C PRO A 210 -19.48 -10.87 -0.76
N LYS A 211 -20.11 -10.52 -1.87
CA LYS A 211 -19.40 -9.92 -3.00
C LYS A 211 -18.82 -8.58 -2.62
N LEU A 212 -17.68 -8.22 -3.23
CA LEU A 212 -17.10 -6.88 -3.10
C LEU A 212 -18.14 -5.82 -3.50
N ALA A 213 -18.23 -4.75 -2.72
CA ALA A 213 -19.23 -3.69 -2.87
C ALA A 213 -20.70 -4.16 -2.74
N ALA A 214 -20.94 -5.21 -1.95
CA ALA A 214 -22.32 -5.64 -1.65
C ALA A 214 -23.12 -4.47 -1.01
N PRO A 215 -24.36 -4.23 -1.46
CA PRO A 215 -25.16 -3.12 -0.93
C PRO A 215 -25.72 -3.41 0.46
N ASP A 216 -25.92 -4.69 0.80
CA ASP A 216 -26.60 -5.14 2.03
C ASP A 216 -25.85 -6.32 2.67
N TYR A 217 -25.62 -6.21 3.97
CA TYR A 217 -24.98 -7.21 4.82
C TYR A 217 -25.91 -7.84 5.85
N THR A 218 -27.19 -7.48 5.87
CA THR A 218 -28.17 -7.87 6.91
C THR A 218 -28.27 -9.39 7.10
N ALA A 219 -28.32 -10.17 6.01
CA ALA A 219 -28.37 -11.63 6.08
C ALA A 219 -27.13 -12.23 6.74
N PHE A 220 -25.95 -11.69 6.42
CA PHE A 220 -24.69 -12.11 7.03
C PHE A 220 -24.64 -11.74 8.52
N ILE A 221 -25.02 -10.51 8.88
CA ILE A 221 -25.09 -10.03 10.27
C ILE A 221 -25.98 -10.95 11.11
N THR A 222 -27.17 -11.30 10.58
CA THR A 222 -28.11 -12.20 11.24
C THR A 222 -27.53 -13.58 11.45
N SER A 223 -26.83 -14.14 10.45
CA SER A 223 -26.15 -15.43 10.56
C SER A 223 -25.04 -15.42 11.58
N ILE A 224 -24.18 -14.40 11.60
CA ILE A 224 -23.12 -14.21 12.59
C ILE A 224 -23.70 -14.16 14.01
N LEU A 225 -24.78 -13.42 14.21
CA LEU A 225 -25.44 -13.31 15.52
C LEU A 225 -26.08 -14.63 15.98
N LYS A 226 -26.53 -15.49 15.04
CA LYS A 226 -27.03 -16.83 15.33
C LYS A 226 -25.90 -17.77 15.74
N ASP A 227 -24.75 -17.70 15.06
CA ASP A 227 -23.60 -18.57 15.31
C ASP A 227 -22.81 -18.18 16.56
N LYS A 228 -22.98 -16.96 17.08
CA LYS A 228 -22.44 -16.44 18.34
C LYS A 228 -20.93 -16.68 18.52
N PRO A 229 -20.07 -16.28 17.59
CA PRO A 229 -18.64 -16.43 17.77
C PRO A 229 -18.12 -15.55 18.92
N ASP A 230 -17.04 -15.98 19.59
CA ASP A 230 -16.33 -15.14 20.55
C ASP A 230 -15.59 -13.99 19.84
N VAL A 231 -15.06 -14.30 18.63
CA VAL A 231 -14.30 -13.37 17.79
C VAL A 231 -14.90 -13.36 16.38
N LEU A 232 -15.30 -12.18 15.92
CA LEU A 232 -15.60 -11.93 14.51
C LEU A 232 -14.41 -11.29 13.84
N VAL A 233 -13.73 -12.03 12.97
CA VAL A 233 -12.66 -11.50 12.13
C VAL A 233 -13.27 -10.91 10.87
N CYS A 234 -12.95 -9.65 10.60
CA CYS A 234 -13.43 -8.94 9.42
C CYS A 234 -12.29 -8.75 8.41
N GLY A 235 -12.59 -8.98 7.15
CA GLY A 235 -11.65 -8.83 6.03
C GLY A 235 -12.05 -7.77 5.00
N PHE A 236 -13.00 -6.88 5.32
CA PHE A 236 -13.39 -5.81 4.39
C PHE A 236 -12.33 -4.70 4.32
N TRP A 237 -12.45 -3.82 3.34
CA TRP A 237 -11.63 -2.63 3.18
C TRP A 237 -12.45 -1.50 2.55
N GLY A 238 -11.97 -0.25 2.72
CA GLY A 238 -12.63 0.93 2.18
C GLY A 238 -14.09 1.08 2.62
N GLY A 239 -14.90 1.56 1.71
CA GLY A 239 -16.32 1.78 1.96
C GLY A 239 -17.11 0.53 2.36
N ASP A 240 -16.61 -0.69 2.08
CA ASP A 240 -17.27 -1.92 2.54
C ASP A 240 -17.15 -2.11 4.05
N THR A 241 -15.99 -1.76 4.65
CA THR A 241 -15.83 -1.73 6.11
C THR A 241 -16.80 -0.76 6.76
N VAL A 242 -16.92 0.46 6.21
CA VAL A 242 -17.84 1.49 6.69
C VAL A 242 -19.30 1.02 6.60
N ALA A 243 -19.67 0.45 5.44
CA ALA A 243 -21.03 -0.03 5.21
C ALA A 243 -21.41 -1.19 6.14
N PHE A 244 -20.52 -2.16 6.33
CA PHE A 244 -20.75 -3.27 7.24
C PHE A 244 -20.92 -2.80 8.68
N ILE A 245 -20.03 -1.94 9.18
CA ILE A 245 -20.09 -1.44 10.55
C ILE A 245 -21.41 -0.67 10.77
N LYS A 246 -21.76 0.27 9.87
CA LYS A 246 -23.02 1.02 9.99
C LYS A 246 -24.26 0.13 9.98
N GLN A 247 -24.27 -0.91 9.16
CA GLN A 247 -25.37 -1.88 9.12
C GLN A 247 -25.40 -2.80 10.34
N ALA A 248 -24.26 -3.10 10.96
CA ALA A 248 -24.18 -3.97 12.13
C ALA A 248 -24.51 -3.26 13.45
N LEU A 249 -24.34 -1.92 13.53
CA LEU A 249 -24.61 -1.13 14.73
C LEU A 249 -26.02 -1.34 15.31
N PRO A 250 -27.12 -1.27 14.53
CA PRO A 250 -28.49 -1.43 15.07
C PRO A 250 -28.76 -2.83 15.66
N TYR A 251 -27.97 -3.83 15.26
CA TYR A 251 -28.12 -5.20 15.76
C TYR A 251 -27.37 -5.49 17.05
N GLY A 252 -26.60 -4.53 17.55
CA GLY A 252 -25.80 -4.70 18.77
C GLY A 252 -24.71 -5.75 18.62
N LEU A 253 -24.16 -5.92 17.40
CA LEU A 253 -23.16 -6.97 17.11
C LEU A 253 -21.89 -6.78 17.96
N PHE A 254 -21.41 -5.56 18.07
CA PHE A 254 -20.14 -5.20 18.71
C PHE A 254 -20.15 -5.34 20.24
N GLN A 255 -21.33 -5.47 20.88
CA GLN A 255 -21.46 -5.73 22.30
C GLN A 255 -21.48 -7.25 22.63
N LYS A 256 -21.63 -8.10 21.60
CA LYS A 256 -21.85 -9.54 21.78
C LYS A 256 -20.59 -10.38 21.51
N MET A 257 -19.63 -9.82 20.80
CA MET A 257 -18.41 -10.51 20.38
C MET A 257 -17.26 -9.53 20.20
N LEU A 258 -16.02 -10.04 20.22
CA LEU A 258 -14.88 -9.24 19.84
C LEU A 258 -14.92 -9.00 18.33
N TYR A 259 -15.06 -7.73 17.91
CA TYR A 259 -14.81 -7.36 16.52
C TYR A 259 -13.31 -7.13 16.30
N PHE A 260 -12.74 -7.90 15.40
CA PHE A 260 -11.32 -7.94 15.14
C PHE A 260 -11.00 -7.77 13.65
N HIS A 261 -10.23 -6.75 13.31
CA HIS A 261 -9.87 -6.47 11.92
C HIS A 261 -8.40 -6.07 11.80
N PRO A 262 -7.47 -7.05 11.72
CA PRO A 262 -6.03 -6.80 11.87
C PRO A 262 -5.33 -6.28 10.62
N ASP A 263 -6.01 -6.10 9.48
CA ASP A 263 -5.38 -5.65 8.23
C ASP A 263 -5.80 -4.24 7.81
N ALA A 264 -7.07 -4.04 7.41
CA ALA A 264 -7.53 -2.78 6.81
C ALA A 264 -8.56 -2.03 7.67
N GLY A 265 -8.87 -2.55 8.87
CA GLY A 265 -9.93 -2.00 9.74
C GLY A 265 -9.59 -0.66 10.40
N GLY A 266 -8.30 -0.38 10.58
CA GLY A 266 -7.82 0.82 11.27
C GLY A 266 -7.71 2.07 10.37
N ASN A 267 -8.43 2.10 9.26
CA ASN A 267 -8.35 3.19 8.31
C ASN A 267 -9.07 4.46 8.79
N TYR A 268 -8.45 5.62 8.54
CA TYR A 268 -9.04 6.93 8.87
C TYR A 268 -10.40 7.16 8.21
N GLU A 269 -10.66 6.59 7.02
CA GLU A 269 -11.98 6.64 6.37
C GLU A 269 -13.09 6.13 7.28
N LEU A 270 -12.88 5.00 7.96
CA LEU A 270 -13.84 4.47 8.92
C LEU A 270 -14.05 5.44 10.08
N MET A 271 -12.96 5.94 10.67
CA MET A 271 -13.01 6.83 11.84
C MET A 271 -13.77 8.13 11.52
N SER A 272 -13.49 8.73 10.35
CA SER A 272 -14.14 9.97 9.92
C SER A 272 -15.60 9.78 9.49
N ALA A 273 -15.94 8.63 8.89
CA ALA A 273 -17.28 8.35 8.40
C ALA A 273 -18.27 7.93 9.49
N THR A 274 -17.79 7.45 10.63
CA THR A 274 -18.62 6.95 11.74
C THR A 274 -18.61 7.86 12.97
N GLY A 275 -17.54 8.61 13.19
CA GLY A 275 -17.45 9.55 14.31
C GLY A 275 -17.80 8.90 15.66
N ASP A 276 -18.75 9.51 16.39
CA ASP A 276 -19.19 9.03 17.71
C ASP A 276 -19.99 7.71 17.67
N GLU A 277 -20.50 7.32 16.49
CA GLU A 277 -21.22 6.04 16.34
C GLU A 277 -20.27 4.83 16.37
N LEU A 278 -18.97 5.04 16.07
CA LEU A 278 -17.99 3.95 16.14
C LEU A 278 -17.83 3.47 17.58
N PRO A 279 -18.11 2.18 17.88
CA PRO A 279 -17.96 1.67 19.23
C PRO A 279 -16.51 1.77 19.71
N LEU A 280 -16.32 2.02 21.02
CA LEU A 280 -15.02 1.94 21.66
C LEU A 280 -14.60 0.48 21.87
N GLY A 281 -13.31 0.21 21.86
CA GLY A 281 -12.74 -1.14 22.12
C GLY A 281 -12.81 -2.10 20.94
N LEU A 282 -13.15 -1.65 19.73
CA LEU A 282 -12.95 -2.45 18.53
C LEU A 282 -11.45 -2.61 18.29
N VAL A 283 -11.01 -3.83 18.00
CA VAL A 283 -9.59 -4.14 17.80
C VAL A 283 -9.27 -4.11 16.30
N LEU A 284 -8.49 -3.14 15.89
CA LEU A 284 -8.27 -2.83 14.49
C LEU A 284 -6.78 -2.59 14.21
N SER A 285 -6.40 -2.73 12.94
CA SER A 285 -5.09 -2.32 12.44
C SER A 285 -5.20 -1.76 11.02
N GLY A 286 -4.13 -1.21 10.53
CA GLY A 286 -3.95 -0.72 9.16
C GLY A 286 -2.47 -0.73 8.80
N ARG A 287 -2.16 -0.39 7.55
CA ARG A 287 -0.78 -0.36 7.05
C ARG A 287 -0.05 0.92 7.43
N HIS A 288 -0.80 1.96 7.78
CA HIS A 288 -0.30 3.22 8.31
C HIS A 288 -1.37 3.83 9.24
N HIS A 289 -0.94 4.57 10.24
CA HIS A 289 -1.82 5.25 11.18
C HIS A 289 -1.40 6.72 11.37
N ASN A 290 -2.37 7.64 11.35
CA ASN A 290 -2.10 9.07 11.48
C ASN A 290 -1.50 9.44 12.84
N ASN A 291 -1.78 8.67 13.87
CA ASN A 291 -1.34 8.90 15.25
C ASN A 291 -0.37 7.84 15.79
N TRP A 292 0.14 6.94 14.93
CA TRP A 292 1.18 5.97 15.28
C TRP A 292 2.05 5.66 14.04
N PRO A 293 3.38 5.52 14.21
CA PRO A 293 4.16 5.84 15.42
C PRO A 293 4.17 7.35 15.71
N ALA A 294 4.38 7.71 16.97
CA ALA A 294 4.48 9.12 17.40
C ALA A 294 5.88 9.69 17.08
N THR A 295 6.28 9.64 15.82
CA THR A 295 7.57 10.16 15.33
C THR A 295 7.40 11.48 14.60
N ALA A 296 8.47 12.27 14.53
CA ALA A 296 8.48 13.51 13.75
C ALA A 296 8.27 13.24 12.25
N ALA A 297 8.73 12.09 11.74
CA ALA A 297 8.56 11.71 10.34
C ALA A 297 7.09 11.45 10.01
N ASN A 298 6.39 10.67 10.85
CA ASN A 298 4.96 10.40 10.65
C ASN A 298 4.14 11.68 10.78
N LYS A 299 4.39 12.47 11.83
CA LYS A 299 3.69 13.76 11.99
C LYS A 299 3.88 14.66 10.78
N LYS A 300 5.11 14.78 10.26
CA LYS A 300 5.39 15.59 9.08
C LYS A 300 4.61 15.10 7.86
N PHE A 301 4.60 13.79 7.59
CA PHE A 301 3.86 13.21 6.48
C PHE A 301 2.36 13.52 6.57
N VAL A 302 1.76 13.32 7.75
CA VAL A 302 0.33 13.57 7.99
C VAL A 302 -0.01 15.07 7.85
N ASP A 303 0.82 15.96 8.40
CA ASP A 303 0.62 17.41 8.33
C ASP A 303 0.76 17.92 6.88
N ASP A 304 1.77 17.46 6.14
CA ASP A 304 1.98 17.87 4.74
C ASP A 304 0.87 17.34 3.83
N PHE A 305 0.40 16.12 4.08
CA PHE A 305 -0.75 15.57 3.36
C PHE A 305 -2.01 16.38 3.63
N PHE A 306 -2.27 16.69 4.91
CA PHE A 306 -3.42 17.52 5.28
C PHE A 306 -3.34 18.91 4.66
N LYS A 307 -2.17 19.53 4.66
CA LYS A 307 -1.94 20.84 4.01
C LYS A 307 -2.23 20.79 2.51
N LYS A 308 -1.86 19.70 1.83
CA LYS A 308 -2.09 19.52 0.38
C LYS A 308 -3.56 19.25 0.06
N THR A 309 -4.27 18.47 0.87
CA THR A 309 -5.57 17.89 0.51
C THR A 309 -6.75 18.42 1.32
N GLY A 310 -6.50 19.05 2.47
CA GLY A 310 -7.54 19.46 3.41
C GLY A 310 -8.16 18.32 4.24
N ARG A 311 -7.60 17.11 4.16
CA ARG A 311 -8.05 15.93 4.93
C ARG A 311 -6.87 15.09 5.41
N TYR A 312 -7.09 14.28 6.44
CA TYR A 312 -6.10 13.33 6.90
C TYR A 312 -6.01 12.11 5.97
N PRO A 313 -4.80 11.53 5.79
CA PRO A 313 -4.61 10.43 4.85
C PRO A 313 -5.29 9.13 5.32
N SER A 314 -5.82 8.37 4.36
CA SER A 314 -6.02 6.93 4.53
C SER A 314 -4.65 6.21 4.56
N TYR A 315 -4.61 4.98 5.07
CA TYR A 315 -3.34 4.23 5.10
C TYR A 315 -2.74 4.00 3.71
N ALA A 316 -3.54 4.02 2.64
CA ALA A 316 -3.06 3.82 1.28
C ALA A 316 -2.14 4.96 0.76
N ALA A 317 -2.26 6.15 1.35
CA ALA A 317 -1.44 7.30 1.00
C ALA A 317 0.05 7.03 1.26
N GLU A 318 0.36 6.45 2.42
CA GLU A 318 1.74 6.21 2.84
C GLU A 318 2.46 5.23 1.90
N GLY A 319 1.83 4.10 1.54
CA GLY A 319 2.41 3.15 0.60
C GLY A 319 2.73 3.76 -0.77
N ALA A 320 1.90 4.68 -1.26
CA ALA A 320 2.19 5.41 -2.49
C ALA A 320 3.37 6.38 -2.33
N TYR A 321 3.47 7.07 -1.20
CA TYR A 321 4.61 7.91 -0.86
C TYR A 321 5.91 7.09 -0.80
N ALA A 322 5.90 5.98 -0.06
CA ALA A 322 7.01 5.03 0.07
C ALA A 322 7.46 4.47 -1.29
N GLY A 323 6.51 4.11 -2.15
CA GLY A 323 6.79 3.54 -3.47
C GLY A 323 7.55 4.50 -4.39
N VAL A 324 7.22 5.79 -4.37
CA VAL A 324 7.96 6.80 -5.14
C VAL A 324 9.40 6.94 -4.61
N TYR A 325 9.60 6.92 -3.29
CA TYR A 325 10.95 6.94 -2.70
C TYR A 325 11.75 5.66 -3.02
N ALA A 326 11.09 4.49 -3.06
CA ALA A 326 11.75 3.24 -3.49
C ALA A 326 12.25 3.34 -4.94
N ILE A 327 11.43 3.85 -5.87
CA ILE A 327 11.83 4.10 -7.25
C ILE A 327 13.00 5.08 -7.30
N ALA A 328 12.90 6.21 -6.61
CA ALA A 328 13.95 7.23 -6.60
C ALA A 328 15.28 6.66 -6.10
N GLN A 329 15.27 5.91 -5.00
CA GLN A 329 16.48 5.30 -4.43
C GLN A 329 17.07 4.21 -5.35
N ALA A 330 16.22 3.42 -6.05
CA ALA A 330 16.67 2.44 -7.01
C ALA A 330 17.35 3.10 -8.22
N VAL A 331 16.72 4.15 -8.78
CA VAL A 331 17.30 4.93 -9.89
C VAL A 331 18.58 5.65 -9.46
N ASP A 332 18.64 6.18 -8.24
CA ASP A 332 19.86 6.79 -7.71
C ASP A 332 21.02 5.79 -7.65
N LYS A 333 20.74 4.56 -7.22
CA LYS A 333 21.75 3.51 -7.12
C LYS A 333 22.23 3.01 -8.50
N VAL A 334 21.30 2.86 -9.45
CA VAL A 334 21.56 2.27 -10.79
C VAL A 334 22.01 3.31 -11.82
N GLY A 335 21.43 4.52 -11.77
CA GLY A 335 21.69 5.60 -12.74
C GLY A 335 20.99 5.43 -14.09
N ASN A 336 20.28 4.32 -14.32
CA ASN A 336 19.53 4.03 -15.55
C ASN A 336 18.14 3.45 -15.23
N PRO A 337 17.04 4.18 -15.48
CA PRO A 337 15.69 3.71 -15.19
C PRO A 337 15.20 2.58 -16.12
N ASN A 338 15.93 2.29 -17.19
CA ASN A 338 15.58 1.25 -18.17
C ASN A 338 16.32 -0.08 -17.97
N ASP A 339 17.27 -0.16 -17.04
CA ASP A 339 17.96 -1.41 -16.69
C ASP A 339 17.17 -2.17 -15.62
N ALA A 340 16.16 -2.92 -16.08
CA ALA A 340 15.24 -3.62 -15.18
C ALA A 340 15.97 -4.63 -14.26
N ASP A 341 16.96 -5.35 -14.77
CA ASP A 341 17.67 -6.36 -13.97
C ASP A 341 18.58 -5.72 -12.91
N ALA A 342 19.21 -4.59 -13.22
CA ALA A 342 19.96 -3.81 -12.23
C ALA A 342 19.02 -3.18 -11.17
N LEU A 343 17.84 -2.71 -11.59
CA LEU A 343 16.83 -2.18 -10.68
C LEU A 343 16.27 -3.25 -9.74
N VAL A 344 16.04 -4.49 -10.22
CA VAL A 344 15.67 -5.63 -9.35
C VAL A 344 16.72 -5.81 -8.25
N LYS A 345 18.01 -5.91 -8.62
CA LYS A 345 19.11 -6.05 -7.65
C LYS A 345 19.24 -4.86 -6.70
N ALA A 346 18.88 -3.66 -7.16
CA ALA A 346 18.91 -2.46 -6.34
C ALA A 346 17.78 -2.43 -5.30
N LEU A 347 16.60 -2.95 -5.65
CA LEU A 347 15.42 -3.05 -4.81
C LEU A 347 15.52 -4.19 -3.78
N GLU A 348 16.11 -5.32 -4.16
CA GLU A 348 16.35 -6.44 -3.24
C GLU A 348 17.24 -6.01 -2.06
N GLY A 349 16.73 -6.17 -0.84
CA GLY A 349 17.40 -5.76 0.40
C GLY A 349 17.46 -4.23 0.63
N MET A 350 16.76 -3.43 -0.18
CA MET A 350 16.73 -1.97 -0.02
C MET A 350 16.13 -1.59 1.33
N LYS A 351 16.83 -0.74 2.05
CA LYS A 351 16.34 -0.13 3.29
C LYS A 351 15.62 1.18 2.97
N LEU A 352 14.45 1.34 3.53
CA LEU A 352 13.61 2.53 3.39
C LEU A 352 13.22 3.02 4.78
N LYS A 353 13.59 4.26 5.14
CA LYS A 353 13.09 4.89 6.37
C LYS A 353 11.78 5.59 6.03
N LEU A 354 10.71 5.09 6.57
CA LEU A 354 9.34 5.45 6.19
C LEU A 354 8.60 6.15 7.35
N PRO A 355 7.53 6.90 7.07
CA PRO A 355 6.71 7.54 8.11
C PRO A 355 6.19 6.57 9.18
N GLU A 356 5.79 5.37 8.79
CA GLU A 356 5.29 4.33 9.70
C GLU A 356 6.38 3.61 10.50
N ASP A 357 7.66 3.89 10.26
CA ASP A 357 8.74 3.25 11.01
C ASP A 357 8.90 3.87 12.41
N PRO A 358 8.74 3.11 13.50
CA PRO A 358 9.07 3.59 14.84
C PRO A 358 10.55 3.96 14.98
N GLU A 359 10.88 4.64 16.07
CA GLU A 359 12.28 4.91 16.40
C GLU A 359 13.08 3.61 16.52
N GLY A 360 14.29 3.61 15.98
CA GLY A 360 15.19 2.44 16.00
C GLY A 360 14.88 1.36 14.95
N PHE A 361 13.76 1.45 14.24
CA PHE A 361 13.43 0.53 13.15
C PHE A 361 13.58 1.21 11.78
N THR A 362 13.90 0.43 10.77
CA THR A 362 13.93 0.86 9.36
C THR A 362 13.42 -0.29 8.50
N SER A 363 12.37 -0.04 7.77
CA SER A 363 11.78 -0.99 6.81
C SER A 363 12.78 -1.40 5.73
N TYR A 364 12.64 -2.61 5.22
CA TYR A 364 13.47 -3.08 4.11
C TYR A 364 12.67 -4.02 3.21
N ILE A 365 13.09 -4.14 1.95
CA ILE A 365 12.49 -5.09 1.01
C ILE A 365 13.19 -6.44 1.15
N ASP A 366 12.43 -7.48 1.48
CA ASP A 366 12.98 -8.84 1.55
C ASP A 366 13.46 -9.30 0.16
N PRO A 367 14.74 -9.73 0.03
CA PRO A 367 15.28 -10.09 -1.27
C PRO A 367 14.69 -11.39 -1.83
N LEU A 368 14.06 -12.24 -1.03
CA LEU A 368 13.43 -13.48 -1.50
C LEU A 368 12.04 -13.24 -2.05
N THR A 369 11.21 -12.56 -1.30
CA THR A 369 9.78 -12.40 -1.58
C THR A 369 9.43 -11.07 -2.24
N HIS A 370 10.37 -10.11 -2.33
CA HIS A 370 10.17 -8.74 -2.79
C HIS A 370 9.10 -7.98 -1.99
N GLN A 371 8.83 -8.45 -0.77
CA GLN A 371 7.87 -7.85 0.16
C GLN A 371 8.59 -6.91 1.13
N ILE A 372 7.99 -5.75 1.40
CA ILE A 372 8.47 -4.90 2.50
C ILE A 372 8.34 -5.63 3.84
N VAL A 373 9.35 -5.50 4.68
CA VAL A 373 9.39 -6.02 6.05
C VAL A 373 9.22 -4.84 6.98
N GLN A 374 8.10 -4.82 7.70
CA GLN A 374 7.66 -3.71 8.55
C GLN A 374 7.08 -4.25 9.86
N GLN A 375 7.20 -3.46 10.93
CA GLN A 375 6.45 -3.70 12.15
C GLN A 375 4.95 -3.43 11.91
N GLN A 376 4.09 -4.09 12.69
CA GLN A 376 2.66 -3.80 12.65
C GLN A 376 2.12 -3.50 14.04
N ALA A 377 1.33 -2.44 14.13
CA ALA A 377 0.62 -2.05 15.34
C ALA A 377 -0.86 -2.43 15.24
N ILE A 378 -1.38 -3.07 16.28
CA ILE A 378 -2.81 -3.32 16.47
C ILE A 378 -3.27 -2.46 17.62
N GLY A 379 -4.33 -1.67 17.42
CA GLY A 379 -4.89 -0.78 18.42
C GLY A 379 -6.36 -1.05 18.71
N GLU A 380 -6.85 -0.41 19.75
CA GLU A 380 -8.28 -0.38 20.09
C GLU A 380 -8.86 0.97 19.76
N THR A 381 -10.11 1.03 19.33
CA THR A 381 -10.80 2.32 19.14
C THR A 381 -10.99 3.03 20.49
N VAL A 382 -10.48 4.25 20.56
CA VAL A 382 -10.54 5.13 21.74
C VAL A 382 -11.11 6.50 21.35
N ALA A 383 -11.61 7.26 22.33
CA ALA A 383 -12.00 8.64 22.11
C ALA A 383 -10.76 9.48 21.77
N ASN A 384 -10.79 10.20 20.65
CA ASN A 384 -9.73 11.09 20.21
C ASN A 384 -10.31 12.13 19.25
N LYS A 385 -10.02 13.41 19.47
CA LYS A 385 -10.52 14.54 18.66
C LYS A 385 -9.41 15.31 17.94
N ASP A 386 -8.19 14.78 17.95
CA ASP A 386 -7.02 15.46 17.36
C ASP A 386 -7.03 15.40 15.82
N PHE A 387 -7.89 14.55 15.24
CA PHE A 387 -7.98 14.33 13.80
C PHE A 387 -9.41 14.55 13.28
N PRO A 388 -9.95 15.79 13.34
CA PRO A 388 -11.33 16.05 12.90
C PRO A 388 -11.53 15.74 11.40
N PRO A 389 -12.74 15.29 10.97
CA PRO A 389 -13.96 15.16 11.77
C PRO A 389 -14.05 13.86 12.60
N ALA A 390 -13.04 12.98 12.60
CA ALA A 390 -13.04 11.80 13.44
C ALA A 390 -13.05 12.19 14.93
N THR A 391 -13.87 11.49 15.72
CA THR A 391 -13.94 11.61 17.19
C THR A 391 -13.45 10.35 17.88
N ARG A 392 -13.06 9.37 17.09
CA ARG A 392 -12.45 8.10 17.49
C ARG A 392 -11.20 7.86 16.66
N MET A 393 -10.14 7.38 17.30
CA MET A 393 -8.91 6.89 16.63
C MET A 393 -8.49 5.59 17.30
N LEU A 394 -7.41 4.98 16.82
CA LEU A 394 -6.81 3.84 17.50
C LEU A 394 -5.86 4.31 18.59
N GLY A 395 -5.81 3.54 19.67
CA GLY A 395 -4.90 3.72 20.82
C GLY A 395 -4.62 2.37 21.47
N ASN A 396 -4.04 2.36 22.67
CA ASN A 396 -3.72 1.12 23.41
C ASN A 396 -2.93 0.13 22.55
N TRP A 397 -1.92 0.63 21.86
CA TRP A 397 -1.17 -0.08 20.83
C TRP A 397 -0.43 -1.30 21.33
N LYS A 398 -0.52 -2.41 20.58
CA LYS A 398 0.40 -3.55 20.62
C LYS A 398 1.17 -3.61 19.33
N VAL A 399 2.50 -3.68 19.43
CA VAL A 399 3.40 -3.66 18.29
C VAL A 399 4.07 -5.03 18.13
N TYR A 400 4.03 -5.55 16.92
CA TYR A 400 4.59 -6.85 16.56
C TYR A 400 5.82 -6.67 15.68
N GLN A 401 6.87 -7.45 15.95
CA GLN A 401 8.15 -7.32 15.29
C GLN A 401 8.10 -7.85 13.85
N ALA A 402 8.71 -7.12 12.95
CA ALA A 402 8.59 -7.32 11.53
C ALA A 402 8.98 -8.73 11.05
N GLU A 403 10.06 -9.30 11.61
CA GLU A 403 10.58 -10.61 11.22
C GLU A 403 9.65 -11.76 11.63
N GLU A 404 8.92 -11.61 12.76
CA GLU A 404 7.95 -12.61 13.23
C GLU A 404 6.72 -12.69 12.32
N LEU A 405 6.45 -11.60 11.58
CA LEU A 405 5.30 -11.50 10.70
C LEU A 405 5.55 -12.10 9.31
N MET A 406 6.81 -12.37 8.96
CA MET A 406 7.15 -12.90 7.65
C MET A 406 6.80 -14.40 7.52
N PRO A 407 6.45 -14.84 6.30
CA PRO A 407 6.25 -16.26 6.03
C PRO A 407 7.51 -17.06 6.37
N PRO A 408 7.40 -18.14 7.17
CA PRO A 408 8.56 -18.99 7.47
C PRO A 408 9.04 -19.74 6.22
N MET A 409 10.30 -20.15 6.23
CA MET A 409 10.95 -20.82 5.10
C MET A 409 10.19 -22.05 4.58
N GLU A 410 9.58 -22.82 5.49
CA GLU A 410 8.75 -23.99 5.13
C GLU A 410 7.49 -23.59 4.33
N TYR A 411 6.87 -22.47 4.70
CA TYR A 411 5.72 -21.92 3.97
C TYR A 411 6.15 -21.49 2.56
N LEU A 412 7.28 -20.77 2.43
CA LEU A 412 7.83 -20.33 1.15
C LEU A 412 8.20 -21.50 0.23
N LYS A 413 8.83 -22.54 0.77
CA LYS A 413 9.17 -23.76 0.01
C LYS A 413 7.94 -24.50 -0.50
N LYS A 414 6.87 -24.55 0.31
CA LYS A 414 5.63 -25.24 -0.03
C LYS A 414 4.83 -24.46 -1.08
N ASN A 415 4.61 -23.17 -0.83
CA ASN A 415 3.63 -22.35 -1.55
C ASN A 415 4.26 -21.42 -2.60
N GLY A 416 5.57 -21.22 -2.61
CA GLY A 416 6.26 -20.27 -3.48
C GLY A 416 6.09 -20.58 -4.96
N SER A 417 6.11 -19.53 -5.79
CA SER A 417 6.17 -19.62 -7.26
C SER A 417 7.45 -20.31 -7.71
N ASP A 418 7.52 -20.69 -8.98
CA ASP A 418 8.74 -21.27 -9.56
C ASP A 418 9.93 -20.30 -9.46
N TYR A 419 9.67 -19.00 -9.65
CA TYR A 419 10.70 -17.97 -9.46
C TYR A 419 11.20 -17.94 -8.01
N LEU A 420 10.31 -17.89 -7.03
CA LEU A 420 10.69 -17.91 -5.61
C LEU A 420 11.47 -19.19 -5.28
N LYS A 421 10.97 -20.36 -5.70
CA LYS A 421 11.64 -21.65 -5.49
C LYS A 421 13.04 -21.69 -6.12
N SER A 422 13.25 -21.00 -7.24
CA SER A 422 14.59 -20.92 -7.85
C SER A 422 15.58 -20.12 -7.01
N LYS A 423 15.12 -19.13 -6.25
CA LYS A 423 15.93 -18.33 -5.30
C LYS A 423 16.23 -19.07 -3.99
N LEU A 424 15.47 -20.12 -3.67
CA LEU A 424 15.63 -20.91 -2.45
C LEU A 424 16.58 -22.11 -2.63
N LYS A 425 17.04 -22.37 -3.85
CA LYS A 425 18.07 -23.40 -4.17
C LYS A 425 19.46 -22.85 -3.93
#